data_9d5b0397b946c7029d546373f342ff97
#
_entry.id   9d5b0397b946c7029d546373f342ff97
#
_cell.length_a   1.000
_cell.length_b   1.000
_cell.length_c   1.000
_cell.angle_alpha   90.00
_cell.angle_beta   90.00
_cell.angle_gamma   90.00
#
_symmetry.space_group_name_H-M   'P 1'
#
loop_
_entity.id
_entity.type
_entity.pdbx_description
1 polymer ?
#
loop_
_entity_poly.entity_id
_entity_poly.type
_entity_poly.pdbx_seq_one_letter_code
_entity_poly.pdbx_strand_id
1 'polypeptide(L)'
;MGKMKTNEKNISLKEALQLNHRAYKLFYRYYPKLILSQISLTIWKALTPYIIIYLSALVIEELAGDRSPDRIRFLVTITLLSGAGISLISAFLKKWKRTWSAGLGMKIKRILCEKLFDMDYCDLDDSKTMELYSSIIQNLNGPGWGLYNVLLNYEALCSEGFSIICGLSMTISLFTSQIPKTAEKLVILNNPVCVTAIISVMVLITWFSPVLAGKAGKYWVRSADLHTFSNRLFAYYGRLGYDSKKAADMRIYQQEKICEKHNLSKENPFGSKGLFARYGKGPVGFYMAASSAVSVIFTGIAYVFVCLKAWTGAFGIGAVTKYISSITKVYSSVSGCISTIEDMQNNAVFLKQTFEFLDIPNNMYQGSLTTEKRSDRKYEIEFQNVSFRYPGCEQYALRNINLKFKIGQKLAVVGMNGSGKTTFIKLLCRLYDPTEQC
;
A
#
# COMPACT_ATOMS: atom_id res chain seq x y z
N MET A 1 21.75 18.48 -16.13
CA MET A 1 20.73 17.50 -15.73
C MET A 1 21.32 16.11 -15.85
N GLY A 2 21.97 15.61 -14.79
CA GLY A 2 22.60 14.30 -14.77
C GLY A 2 21.53 13.22 -14.91
N LYS A 3 21.74 12.24 -15.78
CA LYS A 3 20.94 11.03 -15.85
C LYS A 3 21.09 10.31 -14.51
N MET A 4 20.14 10.49 -13.60
CA MET A 4 20.00 9.59 -12.46
C MET A 4 19.78 8.19 -13.03
N LYS A 5 20.79 7.34 -12.91
CA LYS A 5 20.67 5.92 -13.20
C LYS A 5 19.72 5.35 -12.17
N THR A 6 18.46 5.15 -12.56
CA THR A 6 17.54 4.28 -11.81
C THR A 6 18.19 2.89 -11.80
N ASN A 7 18.79 2.52 -10.69
CA ASN A 7 19.15 1.14 -10.42
C ASN A 7 17.83 0.36 -10.31
N GLU A 8 17.34 -0.13 -11.45
CA GLU A 8 16.27 -1.14 -11.51
C GLU A 8 16.81 -2.44 -10.87
N LYS A 9 16.92 -2.48 -9.54
CA LYS A 9 17.00 -3.76 -8.85
C LYS A 9 15.59 -4.35 -8.93
N ASN A 10 15.36 -5.18 -9.94
CA ASN A 10 14.16 -6.00 -10.02
C ASN A 10 14.07 -6.86 -8.74
N ILE A 11 13.22 -6.45 -7.82
CA ILE A 11 12.93 -7.24 -6.61
C ILE A 11 12.23 -8.51 -7.07
N SER A 12 12.75 -9.67 -6.67
CA SER A 12 12.12 -10.95 -7.00
C SER A 12 10.73 -11.04 -6.35
N LEU A 13 9.81 -11.77 -6.97
CA LEU A 13 8.47 -11.98 -6.41
C LEU A 13 8.52 -12.56 -4.99
N LYS A 14 9.44 -13.48 -4.74
CA LYS A 14 9.63 -14.09 -3.41
C LYS A 14 10.04 -13.05 -2.37
N GLU A 15 11.03 -12.21 -2.70
CA GLU A 15 11.48 -11.11 -1.82
C GLU A 15 10.36 -10.11 -1.57
N ALA A 16 9.59 -9.76 -2.61
CA ALA A 16 8.45 -8.85 -2.50
C ALA A 16 7.38 -9.39 -1.54
N LEU A 17 7.01 -10.66 -1.66
CA LEU A 17 6.05 -11.30 -0.77
C LEU A 17 6.57 -11.36 0.68
N GLN A 18 7.87 -11.63 0.88
CA GLN A 18 8.49 -11.62 2.21
C GLN A 18 8.45 -10.25 2.87
N LEU A 19 8.79 -9.17 2.12
CA LEU A 19 8.73 -7.80 2.63
C LEU A 19 7.29 -7.37 2.99
N ASN A 20 6.32 -7.66 2.12
CA ASN A 20 4.92 -7.38 2.41
C ASN A 20 4.43 -8.18 3.63
N HIS A 21 4.79 -9.46 3.74
CA HIS A 21 4.41 -10.29 4.90
C HIS A 21 5.04 -9.77 6.19
N ARG A 22 6.32 -9.37 6.17
CA ARG A 22 7.00 -8.75 7.30
C ARG A 22 6.28 -7.48 7.76
N ALA A 23 5.87 -6.63 6.81
CA ALA A 23 5.13 -5.41 7.10
C ALA A 23 3.74 -5.71 7.68
N TYR A 24 3.03 -6.71 7.15
CA TYR A 24 1.74 -7.13 7.70
C TYR A 24 1.85 -7.67 9.13
N LYS A 25 2.89 -8.48 9.41
CA LYS A 25 3.20 -8.99 10.75
C LYS A 25 3.51 -7.84 11.73
N LEU A 26 4.20 -6.79 11.25
CA LEU A 26 4.45 -5.57 12.02
C LEU A 26 3.12 -4.91 12.46
N PHE A 27 2.17 -4.73 11.52
CA PHE A 27 0.84 -4.22 11.86
C PHE A 27 0.07 -5.11 12.83
N TYR A 28 0.14 -6.42 12.65
CA TYR A 28 -0.52 -7.36 13.57
C TYR A 28 0.02 -7.22 14.99
N ARG A 29 1.34 -7.04 15.14
CA ARG A 29 1.98 -6.82 16.45
C ARG A 29 1.53 -5.52 17.12
N TYR A 30 1.46 -4.43 16.35
CA TYR A 30 1.11 -3.10 16.92
C TYR A 30 -0.40 -2.87 17.02
N TYR A 31 -1.18 -3.38 16.08
CA TYR A 31 -2.61 -3.04 15.94
C TYR A 31 -3.48 -4.26 15.59
N PRO A 32 -3.55 -5.30 16.44
CA PRO A 32 -4.27 -6.55 16.11
C PRO A 32 -5.76 -6.33 15.87
N LYS A 33 -6.41 -5.41 16.61
CA LYS A 33 -7.84 -5.09 16.44
C LYS A 33 -8.15 -4.44 15.08
N LEU A 34 -7.21 -3.67 14.53
CA LEU A 34 -7.32 -3.13 13.17
C LEU A 34 -7.39 -4.26 12.15
N ILE A 35 -6.46 -5.19 12.21
CA ILE A 35 -6.37 -6.34 11.30
C ILE A 35 -7.64 -7.20 11.40
N LEU A 36 -8.09 -7.53 12.62
CA LEU A 36 -9.28 -8.34 12.83
C LEU A 36 -10.54 -7.67 12.25
N SER A 37 -10.73 -6.37 12.51
CA SER A 37 -11.88 -5.63 11.97
C SER A 37 -11.86 -5.53 10.44
N GLN A 38 -10.66 -5.42 9.86
CA GLN A 38 -10.45 -5.40 8.42
C GLN A 38 -10.81 -6.74 7.78
N ILE A 39 -10.27 -7.84 8.29
CA ILE A 39 -10.54 -9.19 7.79
C ILE A 39 -12.03 -9.52 7.88
N SER A 40 -12.67 -9.26 9.03
CA SER A 40 -14.09 -9.54 9.23
C SER A 40 -14.99 -8.81 8.21
N LEU A 41 -14.73 -7.51 8.00
CA LEU A 41 -15.48 -6.75 7.00
C LEU A 41 -15.20 -7.25 5.57
N THR A 42 -13.97 -7.65 5.29
CA THR A 42 -13.56 -8.11 3.95
C THR A 42 -14.21 -9.43 3.58
N ILE A 43 -14.22 -10.41 4.51
CA ILE A 43 -14.93 -11.68 4.33
C ILE A 43 -16.42 -11.43 4.10
N TRP A 44 -17.04 -10.58 4.93
CA TRP A 44 -18.45 -10.25 4.79
C TRP A 44 -18.77 -9.64 3.42
N LYS A 45 -17.97 -8.68 2.98
CA LYS A 45 -18.13 -8.04 1.65
C LYS A 45 -17.93 -9.01 0.50
N ALA A 46 -17.05 -10.00 0.65
CA ALA A 46 -16.83 -11.02 -0.37
C ALA A 46 -18.03 -11.99 -0.50
N LEU A 47 -18.69 -12.34 0.62
CA LEU A 47 -19.85 -13.24 0.66
C LEU A 47 -21.15 -12.59 0.17
N THR A 48 -21.37 -11.33 0.54
CA THR A 48 -22.62 -10.60 0.31
C THR A 48 -23.14 -10.63 -1.14
N PRO A 49 -22.31 -10.40 -2.19
CA PRO A 49 -22.79 -10.41 -3.56
C PRO A 49 -23.39 -11.76 -3.98
N TYR A 50 -22.84 -12.86 -3.48
CA TYR A 50 -23.31 -14.20 -3.84
C TYR A 50 -24.66 -14.55 -3.21
N ILE A 51 -24.94 -14.04 -2.01
CA ILE A 51 -26.26 -14.17 -1.38
C ILE A 51 -27.31 -13.46 -2.26
N ILE A 52 -27.00 -12.23 -2.68
CA ILE A 52 -27.89 -11.45 -3.53
C ILE A 52 -28.08 -12.11 -4.91
N ILE A 53 -27.00 -12.58 -5.55
CA ILE A 53 -27.06 -13.28 -6.83
C ILE A 53 -27.96 -14.52 -6.74
N TYR A 54 -27.81 -15.30 -5.67
CA TYR A 54 -28.61 -16.51 -5.47
C TYR A 54 -30.09 -16.19 -5.28
N LEU A 55 -30.43 -15.26 -4.42
CA LEU A 55 -31.81 -14.87 -4.16
C LEU A 55 -32.48 -14.25 -5.39
N SER A 56 -31.74 -13.39 -6.10
CA SER A 56 -32.25 -12.80 -7.36
C SER A 56 -32.51 -13.84 -8.42
N ALA A 57 -31.65 -14.85 -8.52
CA ALA A 57 -31.85 -15.95 -9.47
C ALA A 57 -33.11 -16.75 -9.17
N LEU A 58 -33.43 -17.00 -7.88
CA LEU A 58 -34.67 -17.68 -7.48
C LEU A 58 -35.92 -16.86 -7.83
N VAL A 59 -35.89 -15.54 -7.63
CA VAL A 59 -37.00 -14.65 -8.02
C VAL A 59 -37.21 -14.67 -9.53
N ILE A 60 -36.13 -14.59 -10.33
CA ILE A 60 -36.20 -14.61 -11.80
C ILE A 60 -36.70 -15.97 -12.30
N GLU A 61 -36.28 -17.07 -11.69
CA GLU A 61 -36.72 -18.41 -12.04
C GLU A 61 -38.24 -18.57 -11.87
N GLU A 62 -38.78 -18.10 -10.74
CA GLU A 62 -40.23 -18.16 -10.46
C GLU A 62 -41.04 -17.26 -11.39
N LEU A 63 -40.52 -16.06 -11.72
CA LEU A 63 -41.16 -15.14 -12.66
C LEU A 63 -41.20 -15.68 -14.10
N ALA A 64 -40.21 -16.46 -14.49
CA ALA A 64 -40.12 -17.07 -15.81
C ALA A 64 -40.91 -18.40 -15.91
N GLY A 65 -41.09 -19.09 -14.77
CA GLY A 65 -41.78 -20.38 -14.67
C GLY A 65 -43.24 -20.26 -14.25
N ASP A 66 -43.61 -20.86 -13.12
CA ASP A 66 -44.99 -21.05 -12.67
C ASP A 66 -45.74 -19.76 -12.29
N ARG A 67 -45.02 -18.69 -12.01
CA ARG A 67 -45.54 -17.36 -11.64
C ARG A 67 -46.51 -17.38 -10.46
N SER A 68 -46.28 -18.30 -9.49
CA SER A 68 -47.09 -18.44 -8.31
C SER A 68 -47.04 -17.15 -7.45
N PRO A 69 -48.18 -16.42 -7.23
CA PRO A 69 -48.14 -15.16 -6.53
C PRO A 69 -47.62 -15.27 -5.09
N ASP A 70 -47.96 -16.36 -4.40
CA ASP A 70 -47.56 -16.57 -3.01
C ASP A 70 -46.06 -16.88 -2.88
N ARG A 71 -45.53 -17.65 -3.80
CA ARG A 71 -44.09 -17.97 -3.83
C ARG A 71 -43.26 -16.76 -4.24
N ILE A 72 -43.76 -15.95 -5.19
CA ILE A 72 -43.12 -14.67 -5.57
C ILE A 72 -43.07 -13.74 -4.37
N ARG A 73 -44.22 -13.54 -3.65
CA ARG A 73 -44.27 -12.70 -2.46
C ARG A 73 -43.26 -13.17 -1.42
N PHE A 74 -43.20 -14.48 -1.15
CA PHE A 74 -42.25 -15.05 -0.18
C PHE A 74 -40.79 -14.80 -0.59
N LEU A 75 -40.42 -15.07 -1.84
CA LEU A 75 -39.05 -14.85 -2.35
C LEU A 75 -38.65 -13.38 -2.34
N VAL A 76 -39.55 -12.47 -2.73
CA VAL A 76 -39.32 -11.02 -2.68
C VAL A 76 -39.14 -10.56 -1.25
N THR A 77 -40.02 -11.02 -0.32
CA THR A 77 -39.93 -10.66 1.10
C THR A 77 -38.62 -11.14 1.71
N ILE A 78 -38.18 -12.37 1.45
CA ILE A 78 -36.90 -12.91 1.93
C ILE A 78 -35.73 -12.11 1.34
N THR A 79 -35.79 -11.75 0.06
CA THR A 79 -34.74 -10.96 -0.60
C THR A 79 -34.60 -9.59 0.03
N LEU A 80 -35.72 -8.91 0.30
CA LEU A 80 -35.72 -7.60 0.96
C LEU A 80 -35.21 -7.68 2.42
N LEU A 81 -35.68 -8.66 3.18
CA LEU A 81 -35.23 -8.86 4.57
C LEU A 81 -33.73 -9.22 4.62
N SER A 82 -33.26 -10.08 3.71
CA SER A 82 -31.84 -10.40 3.58
C SER A 82 -31.02 -9.16 3.23
N GLY A 83 -31.48 -8.34 2.28
CA GLY A 83 -30.85 -7.07 1.92
C GLY A 83 -30.75 -6.09 3.08
N ALA A 84 -31.82 -5.97 3.87
CA ALA A 84 -31.83 -5.16 5.09
C ALA A 84 -30.84 -5.71 6.14
N GLY A 85 -30.85 -7.01 6.41
CA GLY A 85 -29.91 -7.68 7.32
C GLY A 85 -28.44 -7.50 6.89
N ILE A 86 -28.15 -7.71 5.61
CA ILE A 86 -26.85 -7.49 5.02
C ILE A 86 -26.38 -6.05 5.22
N SER A 87 -27.27 -5.08 5.01
CA SER A 87 -26.97 -3.66 5.17
C SER A 87 -26.66 -3.28 6.62
N LEU A 88 -27.43 -3.82 7.58
CA LEU A 88 -27.19 -3.60 9.01
C LEU A 88 -25.85 -4.20 9.47
N ILE A 89 -25.56 -5.44 9.12
CA ILE A 89 -24.30 -6.09 9.46
C ILE A 89 -23.13 -5.33 8.80
N SER A 90 -23.29 -4.94 7.54
CA SER A 90 -22.27 -4.15 6.82
C SER A 90 -22.03 -2.81 7.49
N ALA A 91 -23.09 -2.12 7.96
CA ALA A 91 -22.96 -0.85 8.68
C ALA A 91 -22.19 -1.03 10.00
N PHE A 92 -22.51 -2.08 10.77
CA PHE A 92 -21.80 -2.42 12.01
C PHE A 92 -20.31 -2.71 11.76
N LEU A 93 -20.00 -3.59 10.80
CA LEU A 93 -18.61 -3.95 10.49
C LEU A 93 -17.82 -2.76 9.91
N LYS A 94 -18.46 -1.92 9.08
CA LYS A 94 -17.86 -0.67 8.59
C LYS A 94 -17.55 0.29 9.74
N LYS A 95 -18.47 0.46 10.69
CA LYS A 95 -18.27 1.28 11.89
C LYS A 95 -17.08 0.74 12.69
N TRP A 96 -17.05 -0.57 12.94
CA TRP A 96 -15.96 -1.22 13.66
C TRP A 96 -14.60 -1.00 12.98
N LYS A 97 -14.50 -1.29 11.67
CA LYS A 97 -13.27 -1.02 10.88
C LYS A 97 -12.88 0.46 10.95
N ARG A 98 -13.85 1.38 10.75
CA ARG A 98 -13.59 2.83 10.76
C ARG A 98 -13.00 3.30 12.10
N THR A 99 -13.54 2.78 13.21
CA THR A 99 -13.03 3.11 14.56
C THR A 99 -11.55 2.72 14.70
N TRP A 100 -11.17 1.52 14.30
CA TRP A 100 -9.79 1.04 14.43
C TRP A 100 -8.85 1.56 13.35
N SER A 101 -9.34 1.90 12.16
CA SER A 101 -8.53 2.50 11.08
C SER A 101 -8.41 4.03 11.21
N ALA A 102 -9.13 4.65 12.13
CA ALA A 102 -9.02 6.08 12.36
C ALA A 102 -7.56 6.46 12.69
N GLY A 103 -7.08 7.50 12.01
CA GLY A 103 -5.70 7.96 12.17
C GLY A 103 -4.62 6.97 11.70
N LEU A 104 -4.92 6.09 10.72
CA LEU A 104 -3.97 5.10 10.22
C LEU A 104 -2.61 5.71 9.83
N GLY A 105 -2.61 6.87 9.15
CA GLY A 105 -1.37 7.58 8.83
C GLY A 105 -0.55 7.97 10.07
N MET A 106 -1.22 8.38 11.16
CA MET A 106 -0.56 8.67 12.44
C MET A 106 -0.02 7.41 13.10
N LYS A 107 -0.75 6.29 13.01
CA LYS A 107 -0.29 4.99 13.53
C LYS A 107 0.98 4.50 12.83
N ILE A 108 1.05 4.68 11.50
CA ILE A 108 2.26 4.35 10.74
C ILE A 108 3.41 5.29 11.10
N LYS A 109 3.15 6.60 11.20
CA LYS A 109 4.15 7.58 11.62
C LYS A 109 4.67 7.28 13.02
N ARG A 110 3.82 6.81 13.93
CA ARG A 110 4.24 6.40 15.27
C ARG A 110 5.30 5.30 15.23
N ILE A 111 5.13 4.25 14.40
CA ILE A 111 6.12 3.18 14.25
C ILE A 111 7.49 3.76 13.80
N LEU A 112 7.46 4.69 12.84
CA LEU A 112 8.68 5.34 12.35
C LEU A 112 9.30 6.28 13.39
N CYS A 113 8.46 7.02 14.13
CA CYS A 113 8.94 7.90 15.20
C CYS A 113 9.52 7.12 16.37
N GLU A 114 8.90 6.00 16.77
CA GLU A 114 9.45 5.13 17.83
C GLU A 114 10.88 4.69 17.46
N LYS A 115 11.12 4.34 16.18
CA LYS A 115 12.47 4.04 15.71
C LYS A 115 13.42 5.25 15.78
N LEU A 116 12.97 6.46 15.42
CA LEU A 116 13.78 7.67 15.54
C LEU A 116 14.18 7.96 16.99
N PHE A 117 13.30 7.71 17.97
CA PHE A 117 13.61 7.91 19.38
C PHE A 117 14.54 6.83 19.96
N ASP A 118 14.54 5.64 19.34
CA ASP A 118 15.37 4.52 19.75
C ASP A 118 16.75 4.50 19.06
N MET A 119 16.95 5.30 18.02
CA MET A 119 18.20 5.37 17.26
C MET A 119 19.30 6.11 18.01
N ASP A 120 20.53 5.69 17.78
CA ASP A 120 21.71 6.43 18.21
C ASP A 120 21.77 7.81 17.54
N TYR A 121 22.26 8.81 18.27
CA TYR A 121 22.29 10.18 17.78
C TYR A 121 23.18 10.35 16.53
N CYS A 122 24.23 9.54 16.39
CA CYS A 122 25.08 9.55 15.20
C CYS A 122 24.31 9.24 13.91
N ASP A 123 23.33 8.33 13.99
CA ASP A 123 22.48 7.98 12.86
C ASP A 123 21.44 9.06 12.58
N LEU A 124 20.95 9.75 13.63
CA LEU A 124 20.06 10.91 13.48
C LEU A 124 20.75 12.13 12.88
N ASP A 125 22.05 12.33 13.18
CA ASP A 125 22.87 13.42 12.63
C ASP A 125 23.35 13.12 11.18
N ASP A 126 23.21 11.86 10.72
CA ASP A 126 23.57 11.45 9.37
C ASP A 126 22.51 11.91 8.34
N SER A 127 22.98 12.68 7.35
CA SER A 127 22.14 13.23 6.30
C SER A 127 21.43 12.16 5.44
N LYS A 128 22.08 11.00 5.22
CA LYS A 128 21.52 9.89 4.42
C LYS A 128 20.35 9.23 5.14
N THR A 129 20.47 9.02 6.45
CA THR A 129 19.40 8.49 7.31
C THR A 129 18.20 9.41 7.30
N MET A 130 18.41 10.72 7.42
CA MET A 130 17.32 11.70 7.39
C MET A 130 16.70 11.87 6.00
N GLU A 131 17.48 11.71 4.93
CA GLU A 131 16.96 11.67 3.56
C GLU A 131 16.09 10.42 3.33
N LEU A 132 16.52 9.26 3.82
CA LEU A 132 15.76 8.01 3.76
C LEU A 132 14.43 8.14 4.51
N TYR A 133 14.44 8.66 5.73
CA TYR A 133 13.23 8.93 6.52
C TYR A 133 12.28 9.89 5.77
N SER A 134 12.81 10.99 5.24
CA SER A 134 12.03 11.97 4.47
C SER A 134 11.39 11.34 3.23
N SER A 135 12.11 10.46 2.53
CA SER A 135 11.59 9.72 1.37
C SER A 135 10.43 8.80 1.77
N ILE A 136 10.57 8.05 2.87
CA ILE A 136 9.52 7.17 3.40
C ILE A 136 8.25 7.97 3.73
N ILE A 137 8.39 9.10 4.43
CA ILE A 137 7.24 9.95 4.79
C ILE A 137 6.56 10.54 3.55
N GLN A 138 7.31 10.91 2.52
CA GLN A 138 6.75 11.45 1.27
C GLN A 138 5.98 10.37 0.50
N ASN A 139 6.53 9.16 0.40
CA ASN A 139 5.87 8.04 -0.24
C ASN A 139 4.57 7.65 0.49
N LEU A 140 4.56 7.75 1.81
CA LEU A 140 3.38 7.51 2.63
C LEU A 140 2.28 8.57 2.44
N ASN A 141 2.64 9.85 2.42
CA ASN A 141 1.68 10.95 2.38
C ASN A 141 1.15 11.26 0.96
N GLY A 142 1.89 10.90 -0.08
CA GLY A 142 1.52 11.12 -1.48
C GLY A 142 0.73 9.95 -2.05
N PRO A 143 1.37 9.01 -2.76
CA PRO A 143 0.68 7.91 -3.43
C PRO A 143 0.25 6.79 -2.50
N GLY A 144 0.59 6.83 -1.20
CA GLY A 144 0.23 5.81 -0.22
C GLY A 144 1.07 4.53 -0.32
N TRP A 145 2.27 4.59 -0.91
CA TRP A 145 3.18 3.46 -1.00
C TRP A 145 3.82 3.08 0.36
N GLY A 146 4.46 1.94 0.39
CA GLY A 146 5.11 1.41 1.59
C GLY A 146 4.12 0.76 2.55
N LEU A 147 4.20 1.08 3.83
CA LEU A 147 3.40 0.44 4.88
C LEU A 147 1.89 0.60 4.69
N TYR A 148 1.42 1.75 4.18
CA TYR A 148 -0.01 1.97 3.97
C TYR A 148 -0.60 1.00 2.95
N ASN A 149 0.08 0.79 1.82
CA ASN A 149 -0.38 -0.07 0.73
C ASN A 149 -0.45 -1.55 1.12
N VAL A 150 0.37 -1.99 2.08
CA VAL A 150 0.33 -3.38 2.58
C VAL A 150 -1.05 -3.75 3.10
N LEU A 151 -1.69 -2.89 3.88
CA LEU A 151 -3.03 -3.16 4.42
C LEU A 151 -4.09 -3.26 3.31
N LEU A 152 -3.98 -2.41 2.28
CA LEU A 152 -4.88 -2.45 1.12
C LEU A 152 -4.69 -3.73 0.31
N ASN A 153 -3.45 -4.12 0.06
CA ASN A 153 -3.13 -5.33 -0.70
C ASN A 153 -3.62 -6.60 0.01
N TYR A 154 -3.42 -6.71 1.33
CA TYR A 154 -3.93 -7.87 2.07
C TYR A 154 -5.47 -7.88 2.17
N GLU A 155 -6.12 -6.71 2.27
CA GLU A 155 -7.58 -6.60 2.18
C GLU A 155 -8.08 -7.11 0.82
N ALA A 156 -7.43 -6.68 -0.27
CA ALA A 156 -7.77 -7.11 -1.63
C ALA A 156 -7.56 -8.62 -1.80
N LEU A 157 -6.40 -9.17 -1.45
CA LEU A 157 -6.15 -10.61 -1.57
C LEU A 157 -7.15 -11.45 -0.78
N CYS A 158 -7.49 -11.06 0.44
CA CYS A 158 -8.52 -11.72 1.24
C CYS A 158 -9.88 -11.68 0.53
N SER A 159 -10.29 -10.49 0.07
CA SER A 159 -11.56 -10.30 -0.63
C SER A 159 -11.67 -11.16 -1.87
N GLU A 160 -10.63 -11.11 -2.71
CA GLU A 160 -10.62 -11.83 -3.98
C GLU A 160 -10.52 -13.34 -3.76
N GLY A 161 -9.74 -13.81 -2.80
CA GLY A 161 -9.65 -15.23 -2.46
C GLY A 161 -11.00 -15.81 -2.03
N PHE A 162 -11.71 -15.16 -1.12
CA PHE A 162 -13.05 -15.58 -0.71
C PHE A 162 -14.07 -15.49 -1.86
N SER A 163 -13.99 -14.45 -2.69
CA SER A 163 -14.84 -14.30 -3.87
C SER A 163 -14.63 -15.43 -4.88
N ILE A 164 -13.39 -15.87 -5.11
CA ILE A 164 -13.09 -17.01 -5.99
C ILE A 164 -13.75 -18.29 -5.46
N ILE A 165 -13.57 -18.58 -4.17
CA ILE A 165 -14.14 -19.78 -3.55
C ILE A 165 -15.67 -19.79 -3.69
N CYS A 166 -16.33 -18.70 -3.33
CA CYS A 166 -17.79 -18.56 -3.44
C CYS A 166 -18.28 -18.63 -4.89
N GLY A 167 -17.59 -17.95 -5.80
CA GLY A 167 -17.96 -17.95 -7.20
C GLY A 167 -17.81 -19.31 -7.87
N LEU A 168 -16.71 -20.02 -7.57
CA LEU A 168 -16.52 -21.40 -8.05
C LEU A 168 -17.60 -22.33 -7.52
N SER A 169 -17.96 -22.26 -6.24
CA SER A 169 -19.02 -23.09 -5.68
C SER A 169 -20.36 -22.89 -6.38
N MET A 170 -20.69 -21.66 -6.81
CA MET A 170 -21.92 -21.38 -7.56
C MET A 170 -21.85 -21.78 -9.03
N THR A 171 -20.65 -21.88 -9.62
CA THR A 171 -20.48 -22.23 -11.04
C THR A 171 -20.34 -23.74 -11.28
N ILE A 172 -20.10 -24.56 -10.28
CA ILE A 172 -19.97 -26.01 -10.42
C ILE A 172 -21.17 -26.60 -11.13
N SER A 173 -22.39 -26.21 -10.73
CA SER A 173 -23.62 -26.73 -11.31
C SER A 173 -23.80 -26.39 -12.81
N LEU A 174 -23.18 -25.33 -13.33
CA LEU A 174 -23.15 -25.02 -14.75
C LEU A 174 -22.45 -26.11 -15.56
N PHE A 175 -21.33 -26.61 -15.06
CA PHE A 175 -20.51 -27.58 -15.77
C PHE A 175 -21.04 -29.01 -15.63
N THR A 176 -21.80 -29.30 -14.59
CA THR A 176 -22.45 -30.59 -14.35
C THR A 176 -23.81 -30.72 -15.02
N SER A 177 -24.50 -29.61 -15.33
CA SER A 177 -25.77 -29.62 -16.06
C SER A 177 -25.61 -30.17 -17.47
N GLN A 178 -26.34 -31.22 -17.80
CA GLN A 178 -26.31 -31.84 -19.13
C GLN A 178 -27.34 -31.27 -20.06
N ILE A 179 -26.98 -31.08 -21.34
CA ILE A 179 -27.86 -30.68 -22.39
C ILE A 179 -28.69 -31.88 -22.85
N PRO A 180 -30.02 -31.76 -22.96
CA PRO A 180 -30.87 -32.85 -23.44
C PRO A 180 -30.46 -33.32 -24.87
N LYS A 181 -30.55 -34.60 -25.14
CA LYS A 181 -30.19 -35.20 -26.44
C LYS A 181 -31.00 -34.64 -27.63
N THR A 182 -32.13 -34.02 -27.35
CA THR A 182 -33.02 -33.39 -28.35
C THR A 182 -32.40 -32.13 -29.00
N ALA A 183 -31.31 -31.59 -28.46
CA ALA A 183 -30.68 -30.36 -28.98
C ALA A 183 -29.64 -30.59 -30.09
N GLU A 184 -29.63 -31.78 -30.73
CA GLU A 184 -28.80 -32.16 -31.89
C GLU A 184 -27.36 -31.59 -31.88
N LYS A 185 -27.13 -30.49 -32.66
CA LYS A 185 -25.79 -29.90 -32.83
C LYS A 185 -25.18 -29.32 -31.58
N LEU A 186 -26.00 -28.89 -30.59
CA LEU A 186 -25.49 -28.24 -29.36
C LEU A 186 -25.09 -29.24 -28.30
N VAL A 187 -25.34 -30.53 -28.48
CA VAL A 187 -24.86 -31.62 -27.62
C VAL A 187 -23.33 -31.65 -27.54
N ILE A 188 -22.63 -31.07 -28.51
CA ILE A 188 -21.17 -30.92 -28.48
C ILE A 188 -20.68 -30.14 -27.24
N LEU A 189 -21.51 -29.26 -26.66
CA LEU A 189 -21.19 -28.55 -25.41
C LEU A 189 -21.22 -29.45 -24.15
N ASN A 190 -21.69 -30.70 -24.25
CA ASN A 190 -21.53 -31.72 -23.20
C ASN A 190 -20.21 -32.47 -23.35
N ASN A 191 -19.51 -32.34 -24.46
CA ASN A 191 -18.24 -33.01 -24.67
C ASN A 191 -17.19 -32.38 -23.68
N PRO A 192 -16.55 -33.19 -22.83
CA PRO A 192 -15.57 -32.69 -21.87
C PRO A 192 -14.40 -31.96 -22.57
N VAL A 193 -14.04 -32.34 -23.79
CA VAL A 193 -13.00 -31.65 -24.57
C VAL A 193 -13.43 -30.22 -24.95
N CYS A 194 -14.68 -30.03 -25.35
CA CYS A 194 -15.20 -28.69 -25.70
C CYS A 194 -15.27 -27.80 -24.42
N VAL A 195 -15.76 -28.36 -23.31
CA VAL A 195 -15.85 -27.64 -22.03
C VAL A 195 -14.46 -27.24 -21.53
N THR A 196 -13.49 -28.17 -21.56
CA THR A 196 -12.11 -27.87 -21.13
C THR A 196 -11.43 -26.86 -22.05
N ALA A 197 -11.70 -26.88 -23.36
CA ALA A 197 -11.20 -25.85 -24.30
C ALA A 197 -11.74 -24.46 -23.95
N ILE A 198 -13.05 -24.34 -23.69
CA ILE A 198 -13.68 -23.05 -23.31
C ILE A 198 -13.10 -22.55 -21.99
N ILE A 199 -12.97 -23.42 -20.98
CA ILE A 199 -12.36 -23.07 -19.68
C ILE A 199 -10.92 -22.62 -19.90
N SER A 200 -10.13 -23.31 -20.72
CA SER A 200 -8.74 -22.94 -21.01
C SER A 200 -8.63 -21.56 -21.66
N VAL A 201 -9.49 -21.26 -22.63
CA VAL A 201 -9.55 -19.93 -23.23
C VAL A 201 -9.92 -18.87 -22.19
N MET A 202 -10.89 -19.13 -21.33
CA MET A 202 -11.29 -18.22 -20.26
C MET A 202 -10.16 -17.98 -19.26
N VAL A 203 -9.41 -19.01 -18.88
CA VAL A 203 -8.25 -18.91 -18.00
C VAL A 203 -7.13 -18.08 -18.65
N LEU A 204 -6.83 -18.31 -19.92
CA LEU A 204 -5.85 -17.53 -20.67
C LEU A 204 -6.22 -16.03 -20.72
N ILE A 205 -7.47 -15.71 -21.03
CA ILE A 205 -7.97 -14.34 -21.05
C ILE A 205 -7.88 -13.71 -19.65
N THR A 206 -8.22 -14.46 -18.60
CA THR A 206 -8.15 -14.00 -17.20
C THR A 206 -6.73 -13.67 -16.78
N TRP A 207 -5.74 -14.41 -17.27
CA TRP A 207 -4.33 -14.14 -16.99
C TRP A 207 -3.80 -12.94 -17.80
N PHE A 208 -4.25 -12.76 -19.02
CA PHE A 208 -3.72 -11.74 -19.94
C PHE A 208 -4.11 -10.31 -19.56
N SER A 209 -5.34 -10.10 -19.08
CA SER A 209 -5.85 -8.77 -18.71
C SER A 209 -5.02 -8.08 -17.61
N PRO A 210 -4.74 -8.70 -16.44
CA PRO A 210 -3.93 -8.06 -15.40
C PRO A 210 -2.47 -7.87 -15.81
N VAL A 211 -1.91 -8.75 -16.64
CA VAL A 211 -0.55 -8.55 -17.20
C VAL A 211 -0.44 -7.26 -18.00
N LEU A 212 -1.49 -6.91 -18.77
CA LEU A 212 -1.55 -5.62 -19.46
C LEU A 212 -1.64 -4.45 -18.46
N ALA A 213 -2.50 -4.56 -17.46
CA ALA A 213 -2.64 -3.54 -16.42
C ALA A 213 -1.32 -3.34 -15.62
N GLY A 214 -0.61 -4.41 -15.30
CA GLY A 214 0.67 -4.36 -14.61
C GLY A 214 1.76 -3.66 -15.42
N LYS A 215 1.76 -3.81 -16.76
CA LYS A 215 2.66 -3.02 -17.60
C LYS A 215 2.40 -1.51 -17.45
N ALA A 216 1.16 -1.07 -17.28
CA ALA A 216 0.84 0.31 -16.98
C ALA A 216 1.40 0.74 -15.61
N GLY A 217 1.28 -0.10 -14.59
CA GLY A 217 1.82 0.14 -13.24
C GLY A 217 3.33 0.37 -13.23
N LYS A 218 4.10 -0.37 -14.03
CA LYS A 218 5.56 -0.21 -14.13
C LYS A 218 6.02 1.18 -14.56
N TYR A 219 5.23 1.91 -15.35
CA TYR A 219 5.54 3.30 -15.70
C TYR A 219 5.54 4.22 -14.48
N TRP A 220 4.63 3.99 -13.52
CA TRP A 220 4.56 4.76 -12.29
C TRP A 220 5.75 4.48 -11.37
N VAL A 221 6.11 3.21 -11.22
CA VAL A 221 7.28 2.81 -10.40
C VAL A 221 8.58 3.36 -11.01
N ARG A 222 8.73 3.31 -12.34
CA ARG A 222 9.90 3.84 -13.05
C ARG A 222 10.08 5.35 -12.86
N SER A 223 9.01 6.08 -12.61
CA SER A 223 9.05 7.53 -12.38
C SER A 223 8.94 7.92 -10.90
N ALA A 224 9.11 6.96 -9.96
CA ALA A 224 8.92 7.21 -8.54
C ALA A 224 9.85 8.30 -7.98
N ASP A 225 11.13 8.32 -8.37
CA ASP A 225 12.09 9.36 -7.93
C ASP A 225 11.69 10.75 -8.42
N LEU A 226 11.27 10.84 -9.69
CA LEU A 226 10.76 12.10 -10.26
C LEU A 226 9.46 12.52 -9.56
N HIS A 227 8.60 11.59 -9.23
CA HIS A 227 7.37 11.84 -8.48
C HIS A 227 7.68 12.40 -7.08
N THR A 228 8.63 11.79 -6.37
CA THR A 228 9.08 12.24 -5.04
C THR A 228 9.67 13.64 -5.10
N PHE A 229 10.56 13.90 -6.07
CA PHE A 229 11.15 15.21 -6.28
C PHE A 229 10.08 16.28 -6.62
N SER A 230 9.16 15.95 -7.52
CA SER A 230 8.08 16.85 -7.93
C SER A 230 7.11 17.16 -6.79
N ASN A 231 6.82 16.19 -5.93
CA ASN A 231 6.04 16.42 -4.72
C ASN A 231 6.74 17.36 -3.74
N ARG A 232 8.08 17.28 -3.61
CA ARG A 232 8.85 18.26 -2.81
C ARG A 232 8.72 19.67 -3.35
N LEU A 233 8.87 19.85 -4.64
CA LEU A 233 8.71 21.14 -5.29
C LEU A 233 7.29 21.68 -5.14
N PHE A 234 6.30 20.86 -5.39
CA PHE A 234 4.89 21.22 -5.20
C PHE A 234 4.60 21.66 -3.76
N ALA A 235 5.07 20.88 -2.77
CA ALA A 235 4.92 21.23 -1.36
C ALA A 235 5.68 22.51 -0.98
N TYR A 236 6.86 22.75 -1.55
CA TYR A 236 7.63 23.97 -1.32
C TYR A 236 6.88 25.18 -1.84
N TYR A 237 6.49 25.19 -3.11
CA TYR A 237 5.76 26.30 -3.71
C TYR A 237 4.39 26.53 -3.08
N GLY A 238 3.70 25.46 -2.71
CA GLY A 238 2.42 25.55 -2.00
C GLY A 238 2.55 26.18 -0.62
N ARG A 239 3.67 25.97 0.09
CA ARG A 239 3.91 26.58 1.42
C ARG A 239 4.35 28.04 1.34
N LEU A 240 4.99 28.46 0.26
CA LEU A 240 5.46 29.84 0.14
C LEU A 240 4.34 30.87 0.35
N GLY A 241 3.11 30.57 -0.11
CA GLY A 241 1.95 31.44 0.06
C GLY A 241 1.43 31.58 1.50
N TYR A 242 1.80 30.65 2.39
CA TYR A 242 1.35 30.61 3.79
C TYR A 242 2.45 30.90 4.80
N ASP A 243 3.71 31.04 4.37
CA ASP A 243 4.84 31.31 5.25
C ASP A 243 5.01 32.82 5.46
N SER A 244 4.48 33.32 6.58
CA SER A 244 4.57 34.76 6.93
C SER A 244 6.01 35.30 7.01
N LYS A 245 7.00 34.44 7.37
CA LYS A 245 8.41 34.85 7.44
C LYS A 245 9.00 35.16 6.06
N LYS A 246 8.48 34.53 5.01
CA LYS A 246 8.91 34.74 3.63
C LYS A 246 8.08 35.78 2.89
N ALA A 247 6.98 36.27 3.47
CA ALA A 247 6.08 37.20 2.84
C ALA A 247 6.77 38.52 2.47
N ALA A 248 7.70 39.04 3.31
CA ALA A 248 8.47 40.22 3.04
C ALA A 248 9.40 40.04 1.83
N ASP A 249 10.16 38.94 1.80
CA ASP A 249 11.07 38.61 0.69
C ASP A 249 10.30 38.42 -0.63
N MET A 250 9.15 37.73 -0.59
CA MET A 250 8.29 37.54 -1.77
C MET A 250 7.84 38.87 -2.37
N ARG A 251 7.50 39.88 -1.55
CA ARG A 251 7.07 41.19 -1.99
C ARG A 251 8.26 42.04 -2.50
N ILE A 252 9.38 42.07 -1.74
CA ILE A 252 10.57 42.84 -2.10
C ILE A 252 11.14 42.40 -3.45
N TYR A 253 11.20 41.09 -3.67
CA TYR A 253 11.74 40.47 -4.89
C TYR A 253 10.68 40.20 -5.96
N GLN A 254 9.43 40.66 -5.79
CA GLN A 254 8.31 40.47 -6.73
C GLN A 254 8.14 39.02 -7.19
N GLN A 255 8.18 38.07 -6.23
CA GLN A 255 8.16 36.64 -6.52
C GLN A 255 6.75 36.03 -6.46
N GLU A 256 5.69 36.84 -6.48
CA GLU A 256 4.29 36.39 -6.41
C GLU A 256 3.96 35.40 -7.53
N LYS A 257 4.56 35.61 -8.70
CA LYS A 257 4.33 34.76 -9.89
C LYS A 257 5.22 33.54 -9.97
N ILE A 258 6.13 33.31 -9.01
CA ILE A 258 7.06 32.18 -9.08
C ILE A 258 6.33 30.83 -9.02
N CYS A 259 5.28 30.73 -8.21
CA CYS A 259 4.44 29.53 -8.11
C CYS A 259 3.69 29.26 -9.41
N GLU A 260 3.14 30.31 -10.03
CA GLU A 260 2.44 30.22 -11.31
C GLU A 260 3.40 29.79 -12.43
N LYS A 261 4.56 30.44 -12.53
CA LYS A 261 5.60 30.11 -13.50
C LYS A 261 6.06 28.66 -13.39
N HIS A 262 6.20 28.15 -12.17
CA HIS A 262 6.55 26.75 -11.95
C HIS A 262 5.42 25.82 -12.40
N ASN A 263 4.17 26.11 -12.03
CA ASN A 263 3.01 25.29 -12.38
C ASN A 263 2.76 25.23 -13.90
N LEU A 264 2.99 26.33 -14.61
CA LEU A 264 2.84 26.43 -16.06
C LEU A 264 4.06 25.91 -16.84
N SER A 265 5.16 25.62 -16.15
CA SER A 265 6.38 25.11 -16.79
C SER A 265 6.13 23.76 -17.46
N LYS A 266 6.67 23.59 -18.67
CA LYS A 266 6.70 22.29 -19.38
C LYS A 266 7.48 21.21 -18.62
N GLU A 267 8.34 21.60 -17.71
CA GLU A 267 9.14 20.71 -16.86
C GLU A 267 8.36 20.20 -15.65
N ASN A 268 7.19 20.81 -15.33
CA ASN A 268 6.34 20.34 -14.25
C ASN A 268 5.69 18.98 -14.63
N PRO A 269 6.06 17.86 -13.99
CA PRO A 269 5.52 16.54 -14.33
C PRO A 269 4.00 16.43 -14.12
N PHE A 270 3.41 17.24 -13.23
CA PHE A 270 1.97 17.29 -12.95
C PHE A 270 1.19 18.18 -13.92
N GLY A 271 1.88 18.97 -14.74
CA GLY A 271 1.23 19.84 -15.73
C GLY A 271 0.49 19.05 -16.81
N SER A 272 -0.46 19.70 -17.49
CA SER A 272 -1.26 19.09 -18.59
C SER A 272 -0.42 18.57 -19.76
N LYS A 273 0.80 19.07 -19.92
CA LYS A 273 1.81 18.64 -20.91
C LYS A 273 2.99 17.91 -20.26
N GLY A 274 2.94 17.68 -18.96
CA GLY A 274 3.97 17.02 -18.18
C GLY A 274 4.07 15.51 -18.45
N LEU A 275 5.04 14.87 -17.80
CA LEU A 275 5.33 13.45 -18.00
C LEU A 275 4.13 12.54 -17.66
N PHE A 276 3.44 12.82 -16.57
CA PHE A 276 2.30 12.00 -16.13
C PHE A 276 1.11 12.11 -17.08
N ALA A 277 0.84 13.31 -17.62
CA ALA A 277 -0.18 13.49 -18.63
C ALA A 277 0.17 12.75 -19.94
N ARG A 278 1.45 12.74 -20.32
CA ARG A 278 1.93 11.96 -21.47
C ARG A 278 1.82 10.45 -21.26
N TYR A 279 2.09 9.96 -20.05
CA TYR A 279 1.87 8.55 -19.71
C TYR A 279 0.39 8.18 -19.77
N GLY A 280 -0.50 8.99 -19.19
CA GLY A 280 -1.93 8.73 -19.21
C GLY A 280 -2.54 8.75 -20.61
N LYS A 281 -2.14 9.70 -21.46
CA LYS A 281 -2.59 9.79 -22.86
C LYS A 281 -1.92 8.78 -23.79
N GLY A 282 -0.79 8.22 -23.40
CA GLY A 282 0.01 7.30 -24.21
C GLY A 282 0.03 5.87 -23.64
N PRO A 283 1.19 5.35 -23.23
CA PRO A 283 1.37 3.93 -22.95
C PRO A 283 0.49 3.42 -21.81
N VAL A 284 0.33 4.18 -20.75
CA VAL A 284 -0.51 3.78 -19.60
C VAL A 284 -1.96 3.68 -20.02
N GLY A 285 -2.48 4.72 -20.72
CA GLY A 285 -3.85 4.71 -21.23
C GLY A 285 -4.10 3.56 -22.21
N PHE A 286 -3.15 3.29 -23.11
CA PHE A 286 -3.25 2.17 -24.05
C PHE A 286 -3.33 0.81 -23.35
N TYR A 287 -2.42 0.53 -22.38
CA TYR A 287 -2.44 -0.75 -21.66
C TYR A 287 -3.71 -0.92 -20.80
N MET A 288 -4.20 0.16 -20.18
CA MET A 288 -5.46 0.12 -19.43
C MET A 288 -6.67 -0.12 -20.32
N ALA A 289 -6.74 0.55 -21.49
CA ALA A 289 -7.80 0.32 -22.45
C ALA A 289 -7.77 -1.11 -23.03
N ALA A 290 -6.58 -1.63 -23.35
CA ALA A 290 -6.41 -3.00 -23.81
C ALA A 290 -6.85 -4.02 -22.75
N SER A 291 -6.47 -3.82 -21.48
CA SER A 291 -6.92 -4.65 -20.36
C SER A 291 -8.46 -4.65 -20.24
N SER A 292 -9.08 -3.47 -20.35
CA SER A 292 -10.55 -3.34 -20.29
C SER A 292 -11.23 -4.04 -21.47
N ALA A 293 -10.68 -3.92 -22.69
CA ALA A 293 -11.22 -4.60 -23.88
C ALA A 293 -11.17 -6.13 -23.72
N VAL A 294 -10.08 -6.66 -23.20
CA VAL A 294 -9.94 -8.10 -22.88
C VAL A 294 -10.99 -8.56 -21.88
N SER A 295 -11.30 -7.74 -20.88
CA SER A 295 -12.36 -8.03 -19.89
C SER A 295 -13.76 -8.09 -20.54
N VAL A 296 -14.05 -7.21 -21.47
CA VAL A 296 -15.34 -7.23 -22.23
C VAL A 296 -15.44 -8.48 -23.08
N ILE A 297 -14.36 -8.88 -23.77
CA ILE A 297 -14.31 -10.12 -24.57
C ILE A 297 -14.59 -11.34 -23.68
N PHE A 298 -13.96 -11.43 -22.51
CA PHE A 298 -14.25 -12.50 -21.54
C PHE A 298 -15.73 -12.58 -21.20
N THR A 299 -16.32 -11.44 -20.86
CA THR A 299 -17.74 -11.35 -20.52
C THR A 299 -18.61 -11.80 -21.67
N GLY A 300 -18.31 -11.41 -22.91
CA GLY A 300 -19.00 -11.85 -24.12
C GLY A 300 -18.96 -13.37 -24.31
N ILE A 301 -17.79 -13.98 -24.15
CA ILE A 301 -17.63 -15.45 -24.25
C ILE A 301 -18.47 -16.15 -23.16
N ALA A 302 -18.44 -15.65 -21.92
CA ALA A 302 -19.23 -16.22 -20.83
C ALA A 302 -20.74 -16.14 -21.13
N TYR A 303 -21.23 -14.99 -21.64
CA TYR A 303 -22.63 -14.84 -22.05
C TYR A 303 -23.00 -15.84 -23.13
N VAL A 304 -22.23 -15.92 -24.23
CA VAL A 304 -22.52 -16.84 -25.36
C VAL A 304 -22.56 -18.27 -24.84
N PHE A 305 -21.60 -18.71 -24.05
CA PHE A 305 -21.57 -20.08 -23.53
C PHE A 305 -22.77 -20.42 -22.64
N VAL A 306 -23.11 -19.53 -21.69
CA VAL A 306 -24.21 -19.76 -20.75
C VAL A 306 -25.57 -19.68 -21.48
N CYS A 307 -25.77 -18.71 -22.37
CA CYS A 307 -27.02 -18.55 -23.13
C CYS A 307 -27.26 -19.71 -24.10
N LEU A 308 -26.23 -20.18 -24.79
CA LEU A 308 -26.36 -21.35 -25.68
C LEU A 308 -26.79 -22.60 -24.88
N LYS A 309 -26.19 -22.79 -23.69
CA LYS A 309 -26.53 -23.91 -22.83
C LYS A 309 -27.96 -23.79 -22.25
N ALA A 310 -28.40 -22.59 -21.91
CA ALA A 310 -29.77 -22.30 -21.47
C ALA A 310 -30.80 -22.52 -22.58
N TRP A 311 -30.48 -22.12 -23.79
CA TRP A 311 -31.38 -22.29 -24.97
C TRP A 311 -31.72 -23.75 -25.21
N THR A 312 -30.80 -24.66 -24.92
CA THR A 312 -31.07 -26.10 -25.04
C THR A 312 -31.94 -26.66 -23.90
N GLY A 313 -32.38 -25.86 -22.96
CA GLY A 313 -33.18 -26.30 -21.83
C GLY A 313 -32.39 -26.99 -20.72
N ALA A 314 -31.05 -26.86 -20.67
CA ALA A 314 -30.23 -27.44 -19.61
C ALA A 314 -30.51 -26.87 -18.23
N PHE A 315 -30.98 -25.61 -18.16
CA PHE A 315 -31.38 -24.90 -16.94
C PHE A 315 -32.25 -23.68 -17.27
N GLY A 316 -32.97 -23.16 -16.29
CA GLY A 316 -33.86 -22.04 -16.44
C GLY A 316 -33.18 -20.67 -16.49
N ILE A 317 -33.97 -19.61 -16.76
CA ILE A 317 -33.48 -18.23 -16.95
C ILE A 317 -32.87 -17.66 -15.69
N GLY A 318 -33.39 -17.99 -14.50
CA GLY A 318 -32.81 -17.60 -13.23
C GLY A 318 -31.38 -18.09 -13.05
N ALA A 319 -31.14 -19.34 -13.47
CA ALA A 319 -29.79 -19.93 -13.45
C ALA A 319 -28.84 -19.23 -14.43
N VAL A 320 -29.31 -18.71 -15.57
CA VAL A 320 -28.46 -17.90 -16.48
C VAL A 320 -27.88 -16.70 -15.75
N THR A 321 -28.72 -15.93 -15.06
CA THR A 321 -28.27 -14.75 -14.28
C THR A 321 -27.26 -15.14 -13.20
N LYS A 322 -27.53 -16.23 -12.47
CA LYS A 322 -26.62 -16.78 -11.47
C LYS A 322 -25.24 -17.12 -12.05
N TYR A 323 -25.22 -17.88 -13.15
CA TYR A 323 -23.96 -18.33 -13.73
C TYR A 323 -23.15 -17.20 -14.35
N ILE A 324 -23.78 -16.31 -15.11
CA ILE A 324 -23.07 -15.17 -15.72
C ILE A 324 -22.48 -14.28 -14.64
N SER A 325 -23.27 -13.93 -13.62
CA SER A 325 -22.80 -13.08 -12.52
C SER A 325 -21.66 -13.74 -11.74
N SER A 326 -21.77 -15.05 -11.47
CA SER A 326 -20.73 -15.79 -10.73
C SER A 326 -19.44 -15.93 -11.54
N ILE A 327 -19.51 -16.28 -12.83
CA ILE A 327 -18.34 -16.40 -13.72
C ILE A 327 -17.62 -15.06 -13.85
N THR A 328 -18.38 -13.98 -14.12
CA THR A 328 -17.82 -12.64 -14.24
C THR A 328 -17.16 -12.20 -12.93
N LYS A 329 -17.75 -12.55 -11.79
CA LYS A 329 -17.17 -12.26 -10.47
C LYS A 329 -15.90 -13.07 -10.21
N VAL A 330 -15.87 -14.37 -10.55
CA VAL A 330 -14.64 -15.20 -10.48
C VAL A 330 -13.55 -14.60 -11.34
N TYR A 331 -13.86 -14.24 -12.59
CA TYR A 331 -12.93 -13.58 -13.50
C TYR A 331 -12.33 -12.31 -12.87
N SER A 332 -13.20 -11.41 -12.41
CA SER A 332 -12.74 -10.15 -11.81
C SER A 332 -11.88 -10.40 -10.57
N SER A 333 -12.22 -11.43 -9.77
CA SER A 333 -11.48 -11.76 -8.55
C SER A 333 -10.13 -12.40 -8.83
N VAL A 334 -10.02 -13.30 -9.81
CA VAL A 334 -8.71 -13.86 -10.24
C VAL A 334 -7.84 -12.76 -10.83
N SER A 335 -8.40 -11.92 -11.70
CA SER A 335 -7.71 -10.76 -12.26
C SER A 335 -7.25 -9.80 -11.16
N GLY A 336 -8.11 -9.55 -10.15
CA GLY A 336 -7.79 -8.74 -8.97
C GLY A 336 -6.66 -9.31 -8.14
N CYS A 337 -6.64 -10.64 -7.90
CA CYS A 337 -5.52 -11.30 -7.20
C CYS A 337 -4.19 -11.09 -7.94
N ILE A 338 -4.16 -11.29 -9.26
CA ILE A 338 -2.94 -11.12 -10.06
C ILE A 338 -2.47 -9.66 -10.00
N SER A 339 -3.39 -8.71 -10.18
CA SER A 339 -3.08 -7.27 -10.08
C SER A 339 -2.56 -6.90 -8.69
N THR A 340 -3.15 -7.44 -7.63
CA THR A 340 -2.71 -7.19 -6.25
C THR A 340 -1.32 -7.75 -5.99
N ILE A 341 -0.99 -8.92 -6.54
CA ILE A 341 0.36 -9.49 -6.44
C ILE A 341 1.38 -8.59 -7.16
N GLU A 342 1.04 -8.03 -8.32
CA GLU A 342 1.88 -7.05 -9.02
C GLU A 342 2.03 -5.76 -8.21
N ASP A 343 0.96 -5.27 -7.59
CA ASP A 343 1.01 -4.11 -6.70
C ASP A 343 1.88 -4.36 -5.46
N MET A 344 1.83 -5.57 -4.89
CA MET A 344 2.73 -5.98 -3.81
C MET A 344 4.19 -6.00 -4.27
N GLN A 345 4.46 -6.42 -5.50
CA GLN A 345 5.81 -6.41 -6.08
C GLN A 345 6.29 -4.97 -6.30
N ASN A 346 5.44 -4.10 -6.83
CA ASN A 346 5.74 -2.67 -7.00
C ASN A 346 5.97 -1.98 -5.65
N ASN A 347 5.15 -2.30 -4.64
CA ASN A 347 5.26 -1.74 -3.29
C ASN A 347 6.52 -2.19 -2.54
N ALA A 348 7.09 -3.34 -2.91
CA ALA A 348 8.26 -3.90 -2.23
C ALA A 348 9.49 -2.98 -2.29
N VAL A 349 9.63 -2.16 -3.34
CA VAL A 349 10.71 -1.17 -3.47
C VAL A 349 10.65 -0.16 -2.30
N PHE A 350 9.47 0.30 -1.98
CA PHE A 350 9.23 1.27 -0.89
C PHE A 350 9.30 0.62 0.49
N LEU A 351 8.87 -0.64 0.60
CA LEU A 351 9.02 -1.42 1.83
C LEU A 351 10.48 -1.71 2.14
N LYS A 352 11.30 -1.96 1.13
CA LYS A 352 12.74 -2.16 1.31
C LYS A 352 13.38 -0.94 1.96
N GLN A 353 13.11 0.26 1.45
CA GLN A 353 13.56 1.51 2.07
C GLN A 353 13.06 1.65 3.52
N THR A 354 11.80 1.29 3.76
CA THR A 354 11.21 1.34 5.10
C THR A 354 11.92 0.39 6.05
N PHE A 355 12.25 -0.83 5.63
CA PHE A 355 12.96 -1.78 6.48
C PHE A 355 14.46 -1.47 6.59
N GLU A 356 15.09 -0.92 5.57
CA GLU A 356 16.45 -0.37 5.68
C GLU A 356 16.52 0.66 6.81
N PHE A 357 15.52 1.53 6.94
CA PHE A 357 15.43 2.49 8.03
C PHE A 357 15.13 1.83 9.40
N LEU A 358 14.14 0.92 9.45
CA LEU A 358 13.73 0.26 10.70
C LEU A 358 14.81 -0.69 11.27
N ASP A 359 15.67 -1.22 10.41
CA ASP A 359 16.71 -2.18 10.75
C ASP A 359 18.07 -1.53 11.08
N ILE A 360 18.18 -0.20 11.06
CA ILE A 360 19.40 0.49 11.50
C ILE A 360 19.69 0.05 12.95
N PRO A 361 20.85 -0.58 13.21
CA PRO A 361 21.16 -1.09 14.53
C PRO A 361 21.50 0.06 15.51
N ASN A 362 21.24 -0.13 16.78
CA ASN A 362 21.77 0.72 17.84
C ASN A 362 23.12 0.15 18.25
N ASN A 363 24.19 0.90 18.07
CA ASN A 363 25.56 0.47 18.31
C ASN A 363 26.10 1.01 19.64
N MET A 364 25.48 2.08 20.18
CA MET A 364 25.90 2.65 21.47
C MET A 364 25.51 1.74 22.62
N TYR A 365 26.48 1.49 23.51
CA TYR A 365 26.24 0.70 24.71
C TYR A 365 25.22 1.38 25.62
N GLN A 366 24.08 0.72 25.81
CA GLN A 366 23.00 1.16 26.68
C GLN A 366 23.11 0.48 28.04
N GLY A 367 24.08 0.83 28.87
CA GLY A 367 24.33 0.16 30.13
C GLY A 367 23.07 -0.15 30.94
N SER A 368 23.09 -1.26 31.65
CA SER A 368 22.02 -1.72 32.52
C SER A 368 21.97 -1.01 33.89
N LEU A 369 23.02 -0.29 34.25
CA LEU A 369 23.14 0.43 35.51
C LEU A 369 22.58 1.84 35.37
N THR A 370 21.57 2.15 36.14
CA THR A 370 21.11 3.53 36.33
C THR A 370 22.13 4.28 37.23
N THR A 371 22.25 5.61 37.01
CA THR A 371 23.00 6.47 37.90
C THR A 371 22.51 6.28 39.33
N GLU A 372 23.43 6.04 40.25
CA GLU A 372 23.12 5.89 41.65
C GLU A 372 22.41 7.15 42.19
N LYS A 373 21.22 6.96 42.75
CA LYS A 373 20.48 8.08 43.36
C LYS A 373 21.10 8.46 44.71
N ARG A 374 22.03 9.38 44.66
CA ARG A 374 22.67 9.91 45.89
C ARG A 374 21.80 11.00 46.51
N SER A 375 21.56 10.91 47.79
CA SER A 375 20.80 11.92 48.55
C SER A 375 21.53 13.27 48.63
N ASP A 376 22.88 13.26 48.59
CA ASP A 376 23.71 14.44 48.60
C ASP A 376 23.86 15.14 47.25
N ARG A 377 23.39 14.51 46.16
CA ARG A 377 23.48 14.99 44.74
C ARG A 377 24.90 15.38 44.30
N LYS A 378 25.93 14.90 44.99
CA LYS A 378 27.35 15.19 44.69
C LYS A 378 27.87 14.23 43.65
N TYR A 379 27.58 14.53 42.37
CA TYR A 379 28.13 13.79 41.25
C TYR A 379 29.32 14.53 40.65
N GLU A 380 30.28 13.80 40.16
CA GLU A 380 31.41 14.32 39.39
C GLU A 380 31.36 13.78 37.96
N ILE A 381 31.77 14.62 37.02
CA ILE A 381 31.95 14.27 35.62
C ILE A 381 33.43 14.38 35.31
N GLU A 382 34.01 13.33 34.77
CA GLU A 382 35.41 13.26 34.44
C GLU A 382 35.63 12.77 33.03
N PHE A 383 36.42 13.52 32.27
CA PHE A 383 36.96 13.15 30.96
C PHE A 383 38.42 12.72 31.20
N GLN A 384 38.76 11.48 30.88
CA GLN A 384 40.12 10.95 31.04
C GLN A 384 40.67 10.61 29.64
N ASN A 385 41.61 11.42 29.17
CA ASN A 385 42.28 11.24 27.89
C ASN A 385 41.32 11.00 26.72
N VAL A 386 40.18 11.72 26.69
CA VAL A 386 39.13 11.52 25.72
C VAL A 386 39.47 12.16 24.38
N SER A 387 39.49 11.35 23.31
CA SER A 387 39.65 11.80 21.96
C SER A 387 38.41 11.40 21.10
N PHE A 388 38.00 12.30 20.24
CA PHE A 388 36.84 12.06 19.39
C PHE A 388 37.01 12.60 17.98
N ARG A 389 36.60 11.79 17.00
CA ARG A 389 36.43 12.17 15.59
C ARG A 389 35.03 11.75 15.12
N TYR A 390 34.43 12.57 14.29
CA TYR A 390 33.13 12.23 13.69
C TYR A 390 33.27 11.03 12.73
N PRO A 391 32.22 10.19 12.59
CA PRO A 391 32.21 9.09 11.64
C PRO A 391 32.52 9.59 10.22
N GLY A 392 33.46 8.92 9.54
CA GLY A 392 33.90 9.30 8.19
C GLY A 392 34.90 10.48 8.10
N CYS A 393 35.28 11.09 9.25
CA CYS A 393 36.31 12.14 9.30
C CYS A 393 37.64 11.57 9.78
N GLU A 394 38.75 11.98 9.15
CA GLU A 394 40.10 11.60 9.61
C GLU A 394 40.61 12.51 10.73
N GLN A 395 40.14 13.76 10.77
CA GLN A 395 40.57 14.74 11.76
C GLN A 395 39.82 14.61 13.07
N TYR A 396 40.58 14.69 14.17
CA TYR A 396 40.00 14.75 15.51
C TYR A 396 39.34 16.09 15.76
N ALA A 397 38.06 16.05 16.20
CA ALA A 397 37.35 17.23 16.66
C ALA A 397 37.74 17.61 18.10
N LEU A 398 38.11 16.61 18.90
CA LEU A 398 38.67 16.76 20.23
C LEU A 398 39.82 15.75 20.40
N ARG A 399 40.87 16.13 21.09
CA ARG A 399 42.06 15.28 21.31
C ARG A 399 42.56 15.40 22.75
N ASN A 400 42.75 14.28 23.43
CA ASN A 400 43.35 14.14 24.75
C ASN A 400 42.73 15.07 25.78
N ILE A 401 41.41 15.18 25.85
CA ILE A 401 40.70 16.00 26.79
C ILE A 401 40.76 15.34 28.17
N ASN A 402 41.32 16.07 29.14
CA ASN A 402 41.36 15.73 30.54
C ASN A 402 40.66 16.84 31.32
N LEU A 403 39.51 16.57 31.91
CA LEU A 403 38.70 17.56 32.59
C LEU A 403 37.86 16.89 33.65
N LYS A 404 37.86 17.48 34.87
CA LYS A 404 37.03 17.02 35.99
C LYS A 404 36.23 18.18 36.54
N PHE A 405 34.93 18.01 36.75
CA PHE A 405 34.08 19.02 37.36
C PHE A 405 32.90 18.41 38.10
N LYS A 406 32.35 19.15 39.05
CA LYS A 406 31.20 18.73 39.86
C LYS A 406 29.90 19.24 39.27
N ILE A 407 28.83 18.49 39.46
CA ILE A 407 27.49 18.95 39.09
C ILE A 407 27.15 20.22 39.89
N GLY A 408 26.59 21.21 39.21
CA GLY A 408 26.30 22.54 39.78
C GLY A 408 27.39 23.57 39.53
N GLN A 409 28.58 23.19 39.10
CA GLN A 409 29.59 24.15 38.66
C GLN A 409 29.19 24.80 37.32
N LYS A 410 29.46 26.11 37.22
CA LYS A 410 29.31 26.84 35.94
C LYS A 410 30.66 26.77 35.23
N LEU A 411 30.64 26.11 34.06
CA LEU A 411 31.81 25.99 33.19
C LEU A 411 31.57 26.81 31.91
N ALA A 412 32.48 27.71 31.57
CA ALA A 412 32.47 28.46 30.31
C ALA A 412 33.41 27.78 29.32
N VAL A 413 32.88 27.31 28.22
CA VAL A 413 33.66 26.73 27.09
C VAL A 413 33.85 27.81 26.03
N VAL A 414 35.05 28.35 25.90
CA VAL A 414 35.37 29.43 24.96
C VAL A 414 36.36 28.96 23.90
N GLY A 415 36.32 29.57 22.73
CA GLY A 415 37.23 29.24 21.63
C GLY A 415 36.69 29.72 20.26
N MET A 416 37.52 29.67 19.25
CA MET A 416 37.17 30.06 17.86
C MET A 416 36.09 29.12 17.29
N ASN A 417 35.43 29.53 16.18
CA ASN A 417 34.52 28.65 15.47
C ASN A 417 35.31 27.43 14.93
N GLY A 418 34.74 26.25 15.07
CA GLY A 418 35.39 24.99 14.70
C GLY A 418 36.30 24.38 15.78
N SER A 419 36.51 25.02 16.95
CA SER A 419 37.39 24.53 18.03
C SER A 419 36.82 23.35 18.85
N GLY A 420 35.71 22.73 18.43
CA GLY A 420 35.16 21.54 19.09
C GLY A 420 34.20 21.82 20.27
N LYS A 421 33.78 23.09 20.52
CA LYS A 421 32.86 23.43 21.62
C LYS A 421 31.57 22.62 21.61
N THR A 422 30.89 22.58 20.50
CA THR A 422 29.64 21.82 20.31
C THR A 422 29.90 20.31 20.44
N THR A 423 31.05 19.84 19.96
CA THR A 423 31.45 18.42 20.07
C THR A 423 31.66 18.02 21.52
N PHE A 424 32.29 18.90 22.34
CA PHE A 424 32.44 18.66 23.78
C PHE A 424 31.08 18.49 24.45
N ILE A 425 30.11 19.38 24.14
CA ILE A 425 28.75 19.26 24.71
C ILE A 425 28.04 17.97 24.21
N LYS A 426 28.20 17.61 22.95
CA LYS A 426 27.63 16.36 22.41
C LYS A 426 28.18 15.13 23.14
N LEU A 427 29.49 15.08 23.47
CA LEU A 427 30.09 14.00 24.28
C LEU A 427 29.63 14.04 25.72
N LEU A 428 29.54 15.23 26.32
CA LEU A 428 29.05 15.39 27.70
C LEU A 428 27.61 14.87 27.85
N CYS A 429 26.77 15.11 26.86
CA CYS A 429 25.39 14.59 26.78
C CYS A 429 25.31 13.12 26.33
N ARG A 430 26.46 12.49 26.08
CA ARG A 430 26.56 11.13 25.56
C ARG A 430 25.72 10.91 24.29
N LEU A 431 25.71 11.91 23.42
CA LEU A 431 25.12 11.80 22.07
C LEU A 431 26.05 11.03 21.12
N TYR A 432 27.33 10.93 21.44
CA TYR A 432 28.36 10.14 20.80
C TYR A 432 29.21 9.48 21.87
N ASP A 433 29.70 8.28 21.58
CA ASP A 433 30.75 7.66 22.38
C ASP A 433 32.14 8.14 21.91
N PRO A 434 33.13 8.30 22.81
CA PRO A 434 34.48 8.69 22.40
C PRO A 434 35.10 7.66 21.45
N THR A 435 35.94 8.14 20.53
CA THR A 435 36.66 7.25 19.60
C THR A 435 37.79 6.52 20.31
N GLU A 436 38.45 7.22 21.24
CA GLU A 436 39.54 6.69 22.09
C GLU A 436 39.33 7.23 23.49
N GLN A 437 39.42 6.33 24.46
CA GLN A 437 39.42 6.63 25.89
C GLN A 437 40.34 5.64 26.60
N CYS A 438 41.07 6.12 27.62
CA CYS A 438 41.83 5.27 28.55
C CYS A 438 41.03 4.95 29.78
#